data_2856205dbcdc51d10cf09dbc51e83eb7
#
_entry.id   2856205dbcdc51d10cf09dbc51e83eb7
#
_cell.length_a   1.000
_cell.length_b   1.000
_cell.length_c   1.000
_cell.angle_alpha   90.00
_cell.angle_beta   90.00
_cell.angle_gamma   90.00
#
_symmetry.space_group_name_H-M   'P 1'
#
loop_
_entity.id
_entity.type
_entity.pdbx_description
1 polymer ?
#
loop_
_entity_poly.entity_id
_entity_poly.type
_entity_poly.pdbx_seq_one_letter_code
_entity_poly.pdbx_strand_id
1 'polypeptide(L)'
;MIAADLTFDRQALLEKIRVAMKPARFQHVLGVEQAALALADQYGCDPKKASLAALLHDYAKEVEDQVFLDLIAKYDLDRDLLNWDNNIWHGVVGAYKIAEDFGLKDEEIFQAIQRHTIGAGQMTLLDKVLYVADYIEPNRDFPGVDEARRIAKESLDKAVAYETAQTVSYLVKKGIPIYPQTLETYNGYVAWLKE
;
A
#
# COMPACT_ATOMS: atom_id res chain seq x y z
N MET A 1 -20.00 -4.98 -2.90
CA MET A 1 -20.04 -3.50 -2.86
C MET A 1 -19.83 -3.06 -1.42
N ILE A 2 -19.01 -2.05 -1.21
CA ILE A 2 -18.73 -1.46 0.10
C ILE A 2 -19.75 -0.36 0.36
N ALA A 3 -20.47 -0.42 1.48
CA ALA A 3 -21.42 0.63 1.85
C ALA A 3 -20.71 1.89 2.37
N ALA A 4 -21.42 3.02 2.41
CA ALA A 4 -20.85 4.30 2.85
C ALA A 4 -20.37 4.29 4.32
N ASP A 5 -20.92 3.40 5.16
CA ASP A 5 -20.51 3.16 6.55
C ASP A 5 -19.41 2.10 6.68
N LEU A 6 -18.77 1.72 5.58
CA LEU A 6 -17.77 0.66 5.45
C LEU A 6 -18.28 -0.74 5.84
N THR A 7 -19.60 -0.97 5.78
CA THR A 7 -20.12 -2.33 5.90
C THR A 7 -19.97 -3.08 4.57
N PHE A 8 -19.52 -4.33 4.65
CA PHE A 8 -19.36 -5.20 3.49
C PHE A 8 -19.48 -6.68 3.91
N ASP A 9 -19.90 -7.52 2.98
CA ASP A 9 -19.81 -8.96 3.15
C ASP A 9 -18.35 -9.39 2.95
N ARG A 10 -17.67 -9.72 4.05
CA ARG A 10 -16.25 -10.11 4.03
C ARG A 10 -16.01 -11.36 3.19
N GLN A 11 -16.91 -12.34 3.24
CA GLN A 11 -16.73 -13.58 2.47
C GLN A 11 -16.83 -13.31 0.97
N ALA A 12 -17.82 -12.54 0.55
CA ALA A 12 -17.97 -12.13 -0.85
C ALA A 12 -16.80 -11.26 -1.32
N LEU A 13 -16.27 -10.37 -0.46
CA LEU A 13 -15.10 -9.56 -0.76
C LEU A 13 -13.86 -10.44 -0.98
N LEU A 14 -13.57 -11.35 -0.05
CA LEU A 14 -12.42 -12.26 -0.16
C LEU A 14 -12.51 -13.15 -1.39
N GLU A 15 -13.69 -13.66 -1.75
CA GLU A 15 -13.86 -14.46 -2.96
C GLU A 15 -13.57 -13.64 -4.21
N LYS A 16 -14.06 -12.40 -4.28
CA LYS A 16 -13.80 -11.50 -5.40
C LYS A 16 -12.30 -11.18 -5.53
N ILE A 17 -11.61 -10.92 -4.43
CA ILE A 17 -10.16 -10.68 -4.42
C ILE A 17 -9.40 -11.94 -4.83
N ARG A 18 -9.78 -13.10 -4.29
CA ARG A 18 -9.12 -14.38 -4.54
C ARG A 18 -9.11 -14.76 -6.02
N VAL A 19 -10.21 -14.52 -6.74
CA VAL A 19 -10.29 -14.84 -8.18
C VAL A 19 -9.56 -13.84 -9.06
N ALA A 20 -9.24 -12.65 -8.55
CA ALA A 20 -8.55 -11.59 -9.28
C ALA A 20 -7.02 -11.70 -9.23
N MET A 21 -6.46 -12.61 -8.41
CA MET A 21 -5.02 -12.69 -8.21
C MET A 21 -4.54 -14.13 -8.01
N LYS A 22 -3.23 -14.34 -8.20
CA LYS A 22 -2.58 -15.64 -7.95
C LYS A 22 -2.64 -16.03 -6.48
N PRO A 23 -2.62 -17.34 -6.16
CA PRO A 23 -2.70 -17.81 -4.76
C PRO A 23 -1.64 -17.21 -3.83
N ALA A 24 -0.40 -17.05 -4.30
CA ALA A 24 0.67 -16.44 -3.49
C ALA A 24 0.38 -14.98 -3.15
N ARG A 25 -0.17 -14.20 -4.10
CA ARG A 25 -0.59 -12.81 -3.88
C ARG A 25 -1.76 -12.74 -2.90
N PHE A 26 -2.70 -13.64 -3.01
CA PHE A 26 -3.82 -13.71 -2.07
C PHE A 26 -3.35 -13.99 -0.63
N GLN A 27 -2.39 -14.92 -0.44
CA GLN A 27 -1.80 -15.17 0.87
C GLN A 27 -1.06 -13.95 1.43
N HIS A 28 -0.33 -13.23 0.57
CA HIS A 28 0.28 -11.95 0.93
C HIS A 28 -0.76 -10.94 1.43
N VAL A 29 -1.84 -10.72 0.69
CA VAL A 29 -2.92 -9.80 1.06
C VAL A 29 -3.52 -10.15 2.43
N LEU A 30 -3.73 -11.44 2.72
CA LEU A 30 -4.18 -11.87 4.05
C LEU A 30 -3.15 -11.61 5.15
N GLY A 31 -1.86 -11.79 4.84
CA GLY A 31 -0.76 -11.44 5.74
C GLY A 31 -0.69 -9.95 6.03
N VAL A 32 -0.89 -9.10 5.00
CA VAL A 32 -0.95 -7.65 5.15
C VAL A 32 -2.15 -7.24 6.02
N GLU A 33 -3.33 -7.84 5.83
CA GLU A 33 -4.47 -7.58 6.72
C GLU A 33 -4.13 -7.91 8.18
N GLN A 34 -3.50 -9.06 8.43
CA GLN A 34 -3.09 -9.45 9.79
C GLN A 34 -2.13 -8.42 10.41
N ALA A 35 -1.11 -7.99 9.67
CA ALA A 35 -0.15 -6.99 10.13
C ALA A 35 -0.82 -5.62 10.33
N ALA A 36 -1.67 -5.19 9.40
CA ALA A 36 -2.39 -3.91 9.48
C ALA A 36 -3.32 -3.85 10.71
N LEU A 37 -4.03 -4.93 11.02
CA LEU A 37 -4.89 -5.01 12.21
C LEU A 37 -4.07 -4.93 13.51
N ALA A 38 -2.91 -5.61 13.56
CA ALA A 38 -2.02 -5.52 14.72
C ALA A 38 -1.45 -4.11 14.92
N LEU A 39 -1.04 -3.43 13.85
CA LEU A 39 -0.59 -2.04 13.90
C LEU A 39 -1.75 -1.09 14.23
N ALA A 40 -2.94 -1.34 13.71
CA ALA A 40 -4.12 -0.53 14.00
C ALA A 40 -4.48 -0.57 15.49
N ASP A 41 -4.45 -1.76 16.11
CA ASP A 41 -4.67 -1.94 17.55
C ASP A 41 -3.60 -1.20 18.36
N GLN A 42 -2.34 -1.34 17.98
CA GLN A 42 -1.20 -0.72 18.69
C GLN A 42 -1.22 0.81 18.62
N TYR A 43 -1.57 1.39 17.47
CA TYR A 43 -1.43 2.83 17.22
C TYR A 43 -2.77 3.60 17.22
N GLY A 44 -3.88 2.91 17.44
CA GLY A 44 -5.21 3.53 17.52
C GLY A 44 -5.79 3.92 16.15
N CYS A 45 -5.46 3.18 15.10
CA CYS A 45 -6.09 3.33 13.78
C CYS A 45 -7.44 2.62 13.74
N ASP A 46 -8.37 3.08 12.91
CA ASP A 46 -9.64 2.39 12.69
C ASP A 46 -9.40 0.98 12.09
N PRO A 47 -9.74 -0.10 12.80
CA PRO A 47 -9.48 -1.46 12.34
C PRO A 47 -10.30 -1.85 11.10
N LYS A 48 -11.48 -1.25 10.88
CA LYS A 48 -12.27 -1.49 9.67
C LYS A 48 -11.58 -0.90 8.45
N LYS A 49 -11.08 0.33 8.58
CA LYS A 49 -10.31 0.99 7.51
C LYS A 49 -9.01 0.25 7.23
N ALA A 50 -8.27 -0.13 8.28
CA ALA A 50 -7.02 -0.86 8.15
C ALA A 50 -7.22 -2.23 7.45
N SER A 51 -8.23 -3.01 7.86
CA SER A 51 -8.57 -4.27 7.22
C SER A 51 -8.95 -4.09 5.75
N LEU A 52 -9.83 -3.13 5.45
CA LEU A 52 -10.32 -2.92 4.09
C LEU A 52 -9.23 -2.42 3.15
N ALA A 53 -8.40 -1.45 3.60
CA ALA A 53 -7.25 -0.98 2.85
C ALA A 53 -6.27 -2.12 2.55
N ALA A 54 -5.95 -2.93 3.56
CA ALA A 54 -5.04 -4.07 3.42
C ALA A 54 -5.57 -5.14 2.46
N LEU A 55 -6.86 -5.48 2.52
CA LEU A 55 -7.46 -6.47 1.62
C LEU A 55 -7.50 -6.00 0.16
N LEU A 56 -7.56 -4.69 -0.07
CA LEU A 56 -7.74 -4.13 -1.41
C LEU A 56 -6.44 -3.63 -2.06
N HIS A 57 -5.37 -3.34 -1.28
CA HIS A 57 -4.20 -2.60 -1.77
C HIS A 57 -3.60 -3.16 -3.06
N ASP A 58 -3.51 -4.47 -3.17
CA ASP A 58 -2.88 -5.19 -4.28
C ASP A 58 -3.89 -5.79 -5.28
N TYR A 59 -5.19 -5.46 -5.17
CA TYR A 59 -6.22 -5.99 -6.07
C TYR A 59 -5.91 -5.76 -7.56
N ALA A 60 -5.31 -4.61 -7.87
CA ALA A 60 -4.95 -4.27 -9.24
C ALA A 60 -3.55 -4.76 -9.67
N LYS A 61 -2.80 -5.47 -8.80
CA LYS A 61 -1.40 -5.82 -9.07
C LYS A 61 -1.21 -6.73 -10.29
N GLU A 62 -2.19 -7.57 -10.60
CA GLU A 62 -2.09 -8.56 -11.67
C GLU A 62 -3.00 -8.25 -12.87
N VAL A 63 -3.52 -7.01 -12.98
CA VAL A 63 -4.26 -6.58 -14.18
C VAL A 63 -3.29 -6.21 -15.31
N GLU A 64 -3.78 -6.25 -16.54
CA GLU A 64 -3.02 -5.89 -17.73
C GLU A 64 -2.69 -4.39 -17.76
N ASP A 65 -1.52 -4.03 -18.29
CA ASP A 65 -1.04 -2.65 -18.35
C ASP A 65 -2.03 -1.72 -19.07
N GLN A 66 -2.75 -2.21 -20.09
CA GLN A 66 -3.74 -1.43 -20.81
C GLN A 66 -4.84 -0.88 -19.90
N VAL A 67 -5.23 -1.61 -18.85
CA VAL A 67 -6.23 -1.16 -17.88
C VAL A 67 -5.76 0.11 -17.16
N PHE A 68 -4.47 0.17 -16.80
CA PHE A 68 -3.91 1.37 -16.16
C PHE A 68 -3.85 2.55 -17.13
N LEU A 69 -3.45 2.32 -18.39
CA LEU A 69 -3.42 3.36 -19.41
C LEU A 69 -4.81 3.94 -19.68
N ASP A 70 -5.83 3.10 -19.72
CA ASP A 70 -7.21 3.52 -19.89
C ASP A 70 -7.71 4.34 -18.68
N LEU A 71 -7.34 3.96 -17.45
CA LEU A 71 -7.67 4.70 -16.23
C LEU A 71 -6.94 6.04 -16.16
N ILE A 72 -5.67 6.11 -16.54
CA ILE A 72 -4.91 7.37 -16.63
C ILE A 72 -5.62 8.34 -17.56
N ALA A 73 -6.05 7.87 -18.74
CA ALA A 73 -6.77 8.69 -19.71
C ALA A 73 -8.18 9.07 -19.21
N LYS A 74 -8.91 8.11 -18.61
CA LYS A 74 -10.29 8.30 -18.14
C LYS A 74 -10.40 9.35 -17.04
N TYR A 75 -9.45 9.36 -16.11
CA TYR A 75 -9.45 10.25 -14.95
C TYR A 75 -8.54 11.47 -15.12
N ASP A 76 -7.99 11.69 -16.34
CA ASP A 76 -7.07 12.78 -16.66
C ASP A 76 -5.93 12.90 -15.62
N LEU A 77 -5.33 11.75 -15.30
CA LEU A 77 -4.26 11.68 -14.31
C LEU A 77 -2.95 12.25 -14.87
N ASP A 78 -1.99 12.50 -13.99
CA ASP A 78 -0.68 13.04 -14.38
C ASP A 78 -0.06 12.19 -15.51
N ARG A 79 0.26 12.85 -16.61
CA ARG A 79 0.85 12.20 -17.79
C ARG A 79 2.25 11.63 -17.54
N ASP A 80 2.94 12.09 -16.49
CA ASP A 80 4.20 11.48 -16.08
C ASP A 80 4.04 9.98 -15.74
N LEU A 81 2.85 9.57 -15.29
CA LEU A 81 2.53 8.16 -15.05
C LEU A 81 2.75 7.26 -16.28
N LEU A 82 2.69 7.80 -17.49
CA LEU A 82 2.97 7.05 -18.72
C LEU A 82 4.45 6.64 -18.86
N ASN A 83 5.35 7.23 -18.07
CA ASN A 83 6.77 6.89 -18.02
C ASN A 83 7.08 5.77 -17.00
N TRP A 84 6.07 5.29 -16.28
CA TRP A 84 6.20 4.29 -15.23
C TRP A 84 5.51 2.98 -15.60
N ASP A 85 5.58 2.00 -14.71
CA ASP A 85 5.06 0.66 -14.93
C ASP A 85 4.14 0.18 -13.78
N ASN A 86 3.74 -1.07 -13.84
CA ASN A 86 2.89 -1.71 -12.83
C ASN A 86 3.42 -1.56 -11.39
N ASN A 87 4.74 -1.40 -11.17
CA ASN A 87 5.28 -1.22 -9.82
C ASN A 87 4.79 0.08 -9.17
N ILE A 88 4.47 1.08 -9.97
CA ILE A 88 3.85 2.34 -9.52
C ILE A 88 2.34 2.32 -9.75
N TRP A 89 1.89 1.85 -10.92
CA TRP A 89 0.49 1.94 -11.32
C TRP A 89 -0.46 1.18 -10.41
N HIS A 90 -0.09 -0.01 -9.89
CA HIS A 90 -1.03 -0.82 -9.11
C HIS A 90 -1.52 -0.13 -7.82
N GLY A 91 -0.70 0.75 -7.22
CA GLY A 91 -1.11 1.62 -6.13
C GLY A 91 -1.79 2.89 -6.66
N VAL A 92 -1.00 3.75 -7.33
CA VAL A 92 -1.42 5.11 -7.71
C VAL A 92 -2.66 5.11 -8.63
N VAL A 93 -2.66 4.28 -9.65
CA VAL A 93 -3.76 4.17 -10.63
C VAL A 93 -4.75 3.08 -10.24
N GLY A 94 -4.26 2.00 -9.64
CA GLY A 94 -5.08 0.85 -9.22
C GLY A 94 -6.15 1.21 -8.20
N ALA A 95 -5.95 2.25 -7.37
CA ALA A 95 -6.96 2.76 -6.45
C ALA A 95 -8.25 3.18 -7.17
N TYR A 96 -8.16 3.73 -8.39
CA TYR A 96 -9.33 4.09 -9.20
C TYR A 96 -10.09 2.85 -9.66
N LYS A 97 -9.38 1.79 -10.09
CA LYS A 97 -10.02 0.51 -10.41
C LYS A 97 -10.73 -0.09 -9.21
N ILE A 98 -10.11 -0.04 -8.04
CA ILE A 98 -10.69 -0.52 -6.79
C ILE A 98 -11.96 0.27 -6.46
N ALA A 99 -11.92 1.60 -6.62
CA ALA A 99 -13.07 2.46 -6.39
C ALA A 99 -14.24 2.10 -7.32
N GLU A 100 -13.98 1.81 -8.60
CA GLU A 100 -15.00 1.38 -9.55
C GLU A 100 -15.57 -0.01 -9.21
N ASP A 101 -14.69 -0.99 -9.01
CA ASP A 101 -15.07 -2.40 -8.88
C ASP A 101 -15.77 -2.71 -7.55
N PHE A 102 -15.46 -1.98 -6.50
CA PHE A 102 -15.99 -2.21 -5.15
C PHE A 102 -16.93 -1.10 -4.66
N GLY A 103 -17.01 0.04 -5.39
CA GLY A 103 -17.78 1.20 -4.96
C GLY A 103 -17.16 1.91 -3.76
N LEU A 104 -15.82 1.87 -3.62
CA LEU A 104 -15.10 2.52 -2.54
C LEU A 104 -15.24 4.04 -2.66
N LYS A 105 -15.73 4.69 -1.58
CA LYS A 105 -15.94 6.14 -1.50
C LYS A 105 -15.18 6.79 -0.35
N ASP A 106 -14.60 5.99 0.54
CA ASP A 106 -13.80 6.52 1.65
C ASP A 106 -12.46 7.02 1.13
N GLU A 107 -12.26 8.33 1.23
CA GLU A 107 -11.09 9.02 0.68
C GLU A 107 -9.80 8.61 1.41
N GLU A 108 -9.87 8.34 2.72
CA GLU A 108 -8.69 7.94 3.48
C GLU A 108 -8.19 6.56 3.06
N ILE A 109 -9.10 5.60 2.84
CA ILE A 109 -8.76 4.27 2.32
C ILE A 109 -8.23 4.39 0.89
N PHE A 110 -8.89 5.19 0.05
CA PHE A 110 -8.44 5.42 -1.33
C PHE A 110 -7.01 5.95 -1.39
N GLN A 111 -6.71 6.99 -0.59
CA GLN A 111 -5.37 7.57 -0.51
C GLN A 111 -4.34 6.60 0.06
N ALA A 112 -4.68 5.82 1.09
CA ALA A 112 -3.79 4.83 1.64
C ALA A 112 -3.39 3.78 0.59
N ILE A 113 -4.36 3.31 -0.21
CA ILE A 113 -4.09 2.41 -1.33
C ILE A 113 -3.19 3.07 -2.37
N GLN A 114 -3.43 4.33 -2.74
CA GLN A 114 -2.56 5.04 -3.69
C GLN A 114 -1.11 5.14 -3.21
N ARG A 115 -0.91 5.28 -1.90
CA ARG A 115 0.38 5.57 -1.27
C ARG A 115 1.13 4.34 -0.78
N HIS A 116 0.52 3.16 -0.78
CA HIS A 116 1.12 1.99 -0.14
C HIS A 116 2.48 1.58 -0.73
N THR A 117 2.80 1.92 -1.98
CA THR A 117 4.09 1.63 -2.62
C THR A 117 5.08 2.78 -2.58
N ILE A 118 4.59 4.01 -2.61
CA ILE A 118 5.40 5.21 -2.82
C ILE A 118 5.46 6.11 -1.60
N GLY A 119 4.55 5.92 -0.65
CA GLY A 119 4.37 6.79 0.52
C GLY A 119 3.88 8.18 0.17
N ALA A 120 4.13 9.12 1.07
CA ALA A 120 3.99 10.57 0.88
C ALA A 120 4.88 11.29 1.90
N GLY A 121 5.30 12.52 1.62
CA GLY A 121 6.12 13.33 2.55
C GLY A 121 5.43 13.61 3.89
N GLN A 122 4.10 13.56 3.90
CA GLN A 122 3.25 13.53 5.11
C GLN A 122 2.19 12.46 4.91
N MET A 123 2.09 11.50 5.82
CA MET A 123 1.16 10.39 5.76
C MET A 123 0.17 10.42 6.92
N THR A 124 -1.09 10.08 6.64
CA THR A 124 -2.09 9.81 7.68
C THR A 124 -1.69 8.59 8.51
N LEU A 125 -2.38 8.34 9.61
CA LEU A 125 -2.14 7.13 10.38
C LEU A 125 -2.43 5.87 9.57
N LEU A 126 -3.52 5.87 8.78
CA LEU A 126 -3.88 4.75 7.91
C LEU A 126 -2.85 4.52 6.80
N ASP A 127 -2.35 5.60 6.17
CA ASP A 127 -1.26 5.50 5.18
C ASP A 127 -0.07 4.75 5.76
N LYS A 128 0.39 5.16 6.96
CA LYS A 128 1.54 4.54 7.63
C LYS A 128 1.28 3.09 8.02
N VAL A 129 0.09 2.81 8.53
CA VAL A 129 -0.31 1.44 8.91
C VAL A 129 -0.26 0.52 7.70
N LEU A 130 -0.85 0.92 6.57
CA LEU A 130 -0.85 0.09 5.36
C LEU A 130 0.55 -0.05 4.76
N TYR A 131 1.30 1.05 4.65
CA TYR A 131 2.64 1.09 4.10
C TYR A 131 3.57 0.13 4.85
N VAL A 132 3.61 0.22 6.18
CA VAL A 132 4.44 -0.64 7.01
C VAL A 132 3.91 -2.07 7.04
N ALA A 133 2.58 -2.30 7.07
CA ALA A 133 2.01 -3.64 7.10
C ALA A 133 2.37 -4.46 5.86
N ASP A 134 2.36 -3.85 4.67
CA ASP A 134 2.78 -4.50 3.42
C ASP A 134 4.24 -4.97 3.49
N TYR A 135 5.11 -4.16 4.07
CA TYR A 135 6.53 -4.46 4.19
C TYR A 135 6.82 -5.58 5.20
N ILE A 136 6.12 -5.61 6.36
CA ILE A 136 6.43 -6.48 7.49
C ILE A 136 5.54 -7.72 7.61
N GLU A 137 4.58 -7.94 6.71
CA GLU A 137 3.59 -9.02 6.83
C GLU A 137 4.27 -10.38 7.08
N PRO A 138 3.59 -11.34 7.76
CA PRO A 138 4.24 -12.56 8.28
C PRO A 138 4.96 -13.44 7.25
N ASN A 139 4.50 -13.43 5.98
CA ASN A 139 5.09 -14.27 4.93
C ASN A 139 6.29 -13.60 4.22
N ARG A 140 6.63 -12.37 4.56
CA ARG A 140 7.83 -11.70 4.05
C ARG A 140 9.09 -12.31 4.67
N ASP A 141 10.03 -12.69 3.80
CA ASP A 141 11.33 -13.24 4.18
C ASP A 141 12.42 -12.61 3.27
N PHE A 142 12.98 -11.49 3.72
CA PHE A 142 14.09 -10.82 3.04
C PHE A 142 15.00 -10.14 4.08
N PRO A 143 16.27 -9.86 3.74
CA PRO A 143 17.20 -9.20 4.66
C PRO A 143 16.67 -7.86 5.18
N GLY A 144 16.54 -7.72 6.51
CA GLY A 144 16.06 -6.52 7.17
C GLY A 144 14.59 -6.51 7.57
N VAL A 145 13.78 -7.51 7.15
CA VAL A 145 12.36 -7.56 7.51
C VAL A 145 12.14 -7.71 9.02
N ASP A 146 12.96 -8.51 9.70
CA ASP A 146 12.83 -8.69 11.16
C ASP A 146 13.19 -7.41 11.92
N GLU A 147 14.16 -6.64 11.43
CA GLU A 147 14.46 -5.33 11.98
C GLU A 147 13.30 -4.35 11.75
N ALA A 148 12.69 -4.35 10.57
CA ALA A 148 11.49 -3.56 10.32
C ALA A 148 10.35 -3.92 11.29
N ARG A 149 10.12 -5.22 11.53
CA ARG A 149 9.13 -5.72 12.51
C ARG A 149 9.43 -5.25 13.94
N ARG A 150 10.70 -5.24 14.32
CA ARG A 150 11.14 -4.74 15.63
C ARG A 150 10.86 -3.24 15.77
N ILE A 151 11.29 -2.46 14.77
CA ILE A 151 11.11 -1.01 14.75
C ILE A 151 9.62 -0.65 14.75
N ALA A 152 8.79 -1.36 13.97
CA ALA A 152 7.35 -1.12 13.90
C ALA A 152 6.62 -1.32 15.24
N LYS A 153 7.19 -2.08 16.17
CA LYS A 153 6.68 -2.21 17.56
C LYS A 153 7.02 -1.01 18.43
N GLU A 154 8.03 -0.23 18.07
CA GLU A 154 8.49 0.91 18.86
C GLU A 154 7.92 2.24 18.35
N SER A 155 7.98 2.44 17.03
CA SER A 155 7.53 3.66 16.37
C SER A 155 7.16 3.42 14.93
N LEU A 156 5.93 3.80 14.57
CA LEU A 156 5.45 3.70 13.19
C LEU A 156 6.20 4.66 12.26
N ASP A 157 6.55 5.86 12.72
CA ASP A 157 7.32 6.82 11.93
C ASP A 157 8.76 6.35 11.66
N LYS A 158 9.40 5.71 12.66
CA LYS A 158 10.71 5.06 12.45
C LYS A 158 10.61 3.89 11.49
N ALA A 159 9.53 3.12 11.52
CA ALA A 159 9.31 2.01 10.59
C ALA A 159 9.17 2.52 9.15
N VAL A 160 8.38 3.58 8.92
CA VAL A 160 8.29 4.24 7.61
C VAL A 160 9.64 4.73 7.13
N ALA A 161 10.41 5.40 8.01
CA ALA A 161 11.75 5.89 7.68
C ALA A 161 12.69 4.76 7.27
N TYR A 162 12.71 3.67 8.06
CA TYR A 162 13.55 2.50 7.80
C TYR A 162 13.19 1.83 6.48
N GLU A 163 11.92 1.50 6.28
CA GLU A 163 11.43 0.85 5.06
C GLU A 163 11.74 1.68 3.81
N THR A 164 11.43 2.99 3.84
CA THR A 164 11.68 3.87 2.70
C THR A 164 13.17 3.96 2.40
N ALA A 165 14.03 4.05 3.41
CA ALA A 165 15.49 4.07 3.23
C ALA A 165 16.01 2.75 2.61
N GLN A 166 15.50 1.60 3.06
CA GLN A 166 15.84 0.30 2.48
C GLN A 166 15.38 0.18 1.03
N THR A 167 14.16 0.62 0.73
CA THR A 167 13.59 0.63 -0.63
C THR A 167 14.41 1.51 -1.57
N VAL A 168 14.70 2.76 -1.19
CA VAL A 168 15.54 3.67 -1.98
C VAL A 168 16.93 3.08 -2.21
N SER A 169 17.56 2.54 -1.15
CA SER A 169 18.87 1.89 -1.26
C SER A 169 18.85 0.69 -2.22
N TYR A 170 17.80 -0.12 -2.16
CA TYR A 170 17.62 -1.25 -3.08
C TYR A 170 17.47 -0.79 -4.53
N LEU A 171 16.62 0.19 -4.80
CA LEU A 171 16.39 0.72 -6.15
C LEU A 171 17.68 1.31 -6.74
N VAL A 172 18.43 2.10 -5.95
CA VAL A 172 19.73 2.65 -6.36
C VAL A 172 20.72 1.54 -6.70
N LYS A 173 20.87 0.52 -5.83
CA LYS A 173 21.78 -0.62 -6.07
C LYS A 173 21.42 -1.42 -7.33
N LYS A 174 20.14 -1.45 -7.68
CA LYS A 174 19.64 -2.16 -8.87
C LYS A 174 19.63 -1.29 -10.13
N GLY A 175 19.92 0.01 -10.04
CA GLY A 175 19.82 0.93 -11.17
C GLY A 175 18.38 1.11 -11.66
N ILE A 176 17.39 0.96 -10.78
CA ILE A 176 15.96 1.12 -11.08
C ILE A 176 15.57 2.57 -10.80
N PRO A 177 14.80 3.23 -11.70
CA PRO A 177 14.28 4.57 -11.45
C PRO A 177 13.48 4.66 -10.16
N ILE A 178 13.60 5.78 -9.45
CA ILE A 178 12.86 6.04 -8.21
C ILE A 178 11.74 7.02 -8.52
N TYR A 179 10.50 6.64 -8.22
CA TYR A 179 9.36 7.53 -8.39
C TYR A 179 9.53 8.78 -7.50
N PRO A 180 9.30 10.01 -8.03
CA PRO A 180 9.60 11.24 -7.29
C PRO A 180 9.00 11.29 -5.88
N GLN A 181 7.75 10.88 -5.72
CA GLN A 181 7.08 10.87 -4.41
C GLN A 181 7.75 9.92 -3.39
N THR A 182 8.42 8.85 -3.83
CA THR A 182 9.21 7.98 -2.93
C THR A 182 10.39 8.74 -2.31
N LEU A 183 11.02 9.66 -3.07
CA LEU A 183 12.06 10.53 -2.53
C LEU A 183 11.49 11.61 -1.59
N GLU A 184 10.29 12.11 -1.87
CA GLU A 184 9.58 13.01 -0.94
C GLU A 184 9.27 12.29 0.37
N THR A 185 8.84 11.01 0.31
CA THR A 185 8.64 10.16 1.49
C THR A 185 9.92 10.01 2.28
N TYR A 186 11.03 9.66 1.61
CA TYR A 186 12.34 9.56 2.24
C TYR A 186 12.72 10.88 2.95
N ASN A 187 12.61 12.01 2.26
CA ASN A 187 12.96 13.31 2.81
C ASN A 187 12.05 13.71 3.99
N GLY A 188 10.78 13.33 3.96
CA GLY A 188 9.81 13.60 5.03
C GLY A 188 10.08 12.80 6.32
N TYR A 189 10.67 11.60 6.19
CA TYR A 189 10.85 10.68 7.32
C TYR A 189 12.30 10.41 7.71
N VAL A 190 13.29 10.79 6.91
CA VAL A 190 14.72 10.44 7.16
C VAL A 190 15.24 10.92 8.50
N ALA A 191 14.67 11.97 9.09
CA ALA A 191 15.06 12.47 10.41
C ALA A 191 14.85 11.41 11.52
N TRP A 192 13.82 10.58 11.41
CA TRP A 192 13.51 9.52 12.37
C TRP A 192 14.56 8.39 12.41
N LEU A 193 15.45 8.29 11.41
CA LEU A 193 16.55 7.32 11.42
C LEU A 193 17.68 7.71 12.39
N LYS A 194 17.69 8.96 12.89
CA LYS A 194 18.73 9.49 13.78
C LYS A 194 18.32 9.48 15.24
N GLU A 195 17.10 9.15 15.53
CA GLU A 195 16.51 9.07 16.88
C GLU A 195 16.48 7.62 17.39
#